data_3b689dd56d3f1968cee05e480ff6d118
#
_entry.id   3b689dd56d3f1968cee05e480ff6d118
#
_cell.length_a   1.000
_cell.length_b   1.000
_cell.length_c   1.000
_cell.angle_alpha   90.00
_cell.angle_beta   90.00
_cell.angle_gamma   90.00
#
_symmetry.space_group_name_H-M   'P 1'
#
loop_
_entity.id
_entity.type
_entity.pdbx_description
1 polymer ?
#
loop_
_entity_poly.entity_id
_entity_poly.type
_entity_poly.pdbx_seq_one_letter_code
_entity_poly.pdbx_strand_id
1 'polypeptide(L)'
;MSHAILEQLATAVASGAIRTVDLTQTLSPDTPTLVLPPEFGQCAAFSQEEISRYDERGVAWYWNNFTVSEHTGTHFDAPVHWITGKDRANNAVDTVPPADFIAPAVVIDISQQCAADPDYLLTVADIAAWEAEHGRIPPRSWIMLRTDWSKRDVDAYTNRSEDGAHTPGPSAEAVKFLVDERDAHGLGVETIGTDAGQAHLLEPAYPAHTLFHAAGRYGLQCLENLDQLPPTGAVIFSAPLKIKGGSGSPLRVLALVGE
;
A
#
# COMPACT_ATOMS: atom_id res chain seq x y z
N MET A 1 27.35 11.13 15.02
CA MET A 1 26.44 11.56 13.93
C MET A 1 25.03 10.95 14.07
N SER A 2 24.85 9.64 14.21
CA SER A 2 23.53 9.00 14.29
C SER A 2 22.66 9.45 15.49
N HIS A 3 23.25 9.64 16.68
CA HIS A 3 22.50 10.10 17.87
C HIS A 3 21.90 11.50 17.67
N ALA A 4 22.69 12.43 17.13
CA ALA A 4 22.21 13.81 16.88
C ALA A 4 21.07 13.86 15.85
N ILE A 5 21.03 12.97 14.86
CA ILE A 5 19.94 12.88 13.88
C ILE A 5 18.64 12.42 14.57
N LEU A 6 18.69 11.45 15.46
CA LEU A 6 17.51 11.00 16.20
C LEU A 6 17.02 12.05 17.20
N GLU A 7 17.90 12.81 17.84
CA GLU A 7 17.52 13.94 18.69
C GLU A 7 16.85 15.05 17.89
N GLN A 8 17.37 15.39 16.70
CA GLN A 8 16.77 16.35 15.80
C GLN A 8 15.38 15.89 15.33
N LEU A 9 15.23 14.62 14.92
CA LEU A 9 13.96 14.05 14.53
C LEU A 9 12.94 14.12 15.68
N ALA A 10 13.32 13.68 16.89
CA ALA A 10 12.46 13.73 18.06
C ALA A 10 12.00 15.16 18.39
N THR A 11 12.92 16.12 18.31
CA THR A 11 12.62 17.54 18.52
C THR A 11 11.67 18.08 17.45
N ALA A 12 11.91 17.76 16.18
CA ALA A 12 11.08 18.20 15.07
C ALA A 12 9.65 17.60 15.13
N VAL A 13 9.52 16.33 15.51
CA VAL A 13 8.20 15.71 15.75
C VAL A 13 7.49 16.38 16.93
N ALA A 14 8.18 16.60 18.04
CA ALA A 14 7.59 17.20 19.24
C ALA A 14 7.17 18.66 19.06
N SER A 15 7.88 19.40 18.21
CA SER A 15 7.59 20.81 17.90
C SER A 15 6.54 21.01 16.80
N GLY A 16 6.16 19.95 16.07
CA GLY A 16 5.27 20.03 14.91
C GLY A 16 5.98 20.46 13.61
N ALA A 17 7.31 20.64 13.60
CA ALA A 17 8.06 20.91 12.38
C ALA A 17 8.10 19.71 11.41
N ILE A 18 7.74 18.52 11.91
CA ILE A 18 7.42 17.34 11.10
C ILE A 18 5.95 17.00 11.36
N ARG A 19 5.17 16.98 10.30
CA ARG A 19 3.76 16.59 10.31
C ARG A 19 3.64 15.09 10.03
N THR A 20 2.72 14.44 10.73
CA THR A 20 2.34 13.05 10.43
C THR A 20 1.07 13.04 9.60
N VAL A 21 1.11 12.37 8.46
CA VAL A 21 -0.05 12.10 7.61
C VAL A 21 -0.46 10.64 7.78
N ASP A 22 -1.74 10.41 8.05
CA ASP A 22 -2.33 9.08 8.08
C ASP A 22 -2.76 8.69 6.66
N LEU A 23 -2.17 7.61 6.16
CA LEU A 23 -2.45 7.10 4.82
C LEU A 23 -3.40 5.89 4.85
N THR A 24 -4.15 5.71 5.95
CA THR A 24 -4.90 4.49 6.23
C THR A 24 -6.39 4.72 6.19
N GLN A 25 -7.10 3.98 5.34
CA GLN A 25 -8.56 3.95 5.35
C GLN A 25 -9.08 3.34 6.65
N THR A 26 -10.19 3.89 7.16
CA THR A 26 -10.83 3.33 8.35
C THR A 26 -11.45 1.97 8.03
N LEU A 27 -11.03 0.92 8.75
CA LEU A 27 -11.64 -0.40 8.67
C LEU A 27 -13.04 -0.40 9.28
N SER A 28 -14.03 -0.84 8.50
CA SER A 28 -15.42 -0.99 8.90
C SER A 28 -16.04 -2.19 8.20
N PRO A 29 -17.24 -2.66 8.61
CA PRO A 29 -17.97 -3.69 7.88
C PRO A 29 -18.25 -3.34 6.41
N ASP A 30 -18.23 -2.04 6.06
CA ASP A 30 -18.45 -1.53 4.70
C ASP A 30 -17.16 -1.44 3.88
N THR A 31 -16.00 -1.78 4.48
CA THR A 31 -14.71 -1.78 3.77
C THR A 31 -14.76 -2.78 2.62
N PRO A 32 -14.53 -2.34 1.36
CA PRO A 32 -14.57 -3.22 0.22
C PRO A 32 -13.50 -4.32 0.32
N THR A 33 -13.89 -5.54 -0.04
CA THR A 33 -12.98 -6.68 -0.14
C THR A 33 -12.79 -7.08 -1.60
N LEU A 34 -11.65 -7.69 -1.90
CA LEU A 34 -11.44 -8.32 -3.19
C LEU A 34 -12.41 -9.50 -3.35
N VAL A 35 -13.21 -9.46 -4.40
CA VAL A 35 -14.12 -10.55 -4.77
C VAL A 35 -13.50 -11.32 -5.92
N LEU A 36 -13.12 -12.55 -5.65
CA LEU A 36 -12.56 -13.48 -6.65
C LEU A 36 -13.67 -14.31 -7.31
N PRO A 37 -13.39 -14.93 -8.47
CA PRO A 37 -14.28 -15.94 -9.04
C PRO A 37 -14.66 -16.99 -8.01
N PRO A 38 -15.91 -17.52 -8.04
CA PRO A 38 -16.45 -18.41 -6.98
C PRO A 38 -15.66 -19.68 -6.71
N GLU A 39 -14.89 -20.15 -7.68
CA GLU A 39 -14.02 -21.34 -7.58
C GLU A 39 -12.78 -21.11 -6.69
N PHE A 40 -12.45 -19.86 -6.35
CA PHE A 40 -11.33 -19.51 -5.48
C PHE A 40 -11.79 -19.20 -4.05
N GLY A 41 -10.85 -19.26 -3.10
CA GLY A 41 -11.09 -18.81 -1.73
C GLY A 41 -11.44 -17.31 -1.70
N GLN A 42 -12.35 -16.92 -0.82
CA GLN A 42 -12.80 -15.53 -0.69
C GLN A 42 -12.20 -14.86 0.54
N CYS A 43 -11.89 -13.57 0.46
CA CYS A 43 -11.51 -12.74 1.59
C CYS A 43 -12.67 -12.58 2.57
N ALA A 44 -12.39 -12.70 3.87
CA ALA A 44 -13.35 -12.33 4.90
C ALA A 44 -13.49 -10.80 4.97
N ALA A 45 -14.71 -10.30 4.97
CA ALA A 45 -14.99 -8.91 5.30
C ALA A 45 -14.60 -8.61 6.75
N PHE A 46 -14.31 -7.34 7.06
CA PHE A 46 -14.09 -6.93 8.44
C PHE A 46 -15.39 -7.06 9.24
N SER A 47 -15.29 -7.65 10.44
CA SER A 47 -16.38 -7.70 11.41
C SER A 47 -15.87 -7.57 12.82
N GLN A 48 -16.71 -7.02 13.70
CA GLN A 48 -16.43 -6.90 15.13
C GLN A 48 -17.55 -7.56 15.95
N GLU A 49 -17.15 -8.24 17.02
CA GLU A 49 -18.02 -8.80 18.02
C GLU A 49 -17.70 -8.16 19.38
N GLU A 50 -18.68 -7.46 19.97
CA GLU A 50 -18.51 -6.81 21.28
C GLU A 50 -18.43 -7.84 22.38
N ILE A 51 -17.33 -7.82 23.15
CA ILE A 51 -17.16 -8.68 24.32
C ILE A 51 -17.78 -8.02 25.56
N SER A 52 -17.50 -6.73 25.78
CA SER A 52 -18.08 -5.94 26.86
C SER A 52 -18.00 -4.45 26.57
N ARG A 53 -18.89 -3.66 27.18
CA ARG A 53 -18.88 -2.18 27.05
C ARG A 53 -19.33 -1.56 28.40
N TYR A 54 -18.44 -1.57 29.40
CA TYR A 54 -18.69 -1.00 30.74
C TYR A 54 -19.98 -1.54 31.38
N ASP A 55 -20.28 -2.82 31.21
CA ASP A 55 -21.47 -3.55 31.63
C ASP A 55 -21.10 -4.74 32.55
N GLU A 56 -22.07 -5.61 32.85
CA GLU A 56 -21.88 -6.78 33.72
C GLU A 56 -20.84 -7.78 33.17
N ARG A 57 -20.56 -7.76 31.84
CA ARG A 57 -19.51 -8.59 31.19
C ARG A 57 -18.11 -8.03 31.44
N GLY A 58 -18.01 -6.75 31.86
CA GLY A 58 -16.74 -6.07 32.12
C GLY A 58 -16.95 -4.62 32.57
N VAL A 59 -17.07 -4.41 33.91
CA VAL A 59 -17.51 -3.14 34.50
C VAL A 59 -16.58 -1.95 34.25
N ALA A 60 -15.30 -2.20 33.90
CA ALA A 60 -14.27 -1.16 33.76
C ALA A 60 -13.66 -1.06 32.36
N TRP A 61 -14.09 -1.88 31.41
CA TRP A 61 -13.47 -1.90 30.05
C TRP A 61 -14.50 -2.10 28.95
N TYR A 62 -14.07 -1.65 27.75
CA TYR A 62 -14.70 -1.89 26.46
C TYR A 62 -13.71 -2.56 25.52
N TRP A 63 -14.08 -3.68 24.93
CA TRP A 63 -13.27 -4.40 23.96
C TRP A 63 -14.09 -5.28 23.05
N ASN A 64 -13.47 -5.66 21.93
CA ASN A 64 -14.09 -6.47 20.89
C ASN A 64 -13.14 -7.56 20.42
N ASN A 65 -13.68 -8.65 19.92
CA ASN A 65 -13.01 -9.47 18.92
C ASN A 65 -13.20 -8.83 17.54
N PHE A 66 -12.28 -9.09 16.61
CA PHE A 66 -12.50 -8.77 15.21
C PHE A 66 -12.00 -9.89 14.31
N THR A 67 -12.62 -10.01 13.13
CA THR A 67 -12.20 -10.90 12.03
C THR A 67 -11.94 -10.06 10.82
N VAL A 68 -10.85 -10.35 10.11
CA VAL A 68 -10.45 -9.67 8.88
C VAL A 68 -9.51 -10.57 8.08
N SER A 69 -9.54 -10.49 6.75
CA SER A 69 -8.50 -11.12 5.92
C SER A 69 -7.19 -10.33 6.00
N GLU A 70 -6.06 -11.02 5.81
CA GLU A 70 -4.73 -10.38 5.72
C GLU A 70 -4.67 -9.27 4.65
N HIS A 71 -5.52 -9.35 3.61
CA HIS A 71 -5.56 -8.46 2.45
C HIS A 71 -6.88 -7.69 2.36
N THR A 72 -7.31 -7.04 3.45
CA THR A 72 -8.52 -6.22 3.52
C THR A 72 -8.21 -4.80 3.99
N GLY A 73 -8.80 -3.79 3.33
CA GLY A 73 -8.55 -2.37 3.59
C GLY A 73 -7.10 -1.99 3.33
N THR A 74 -6.58 -0.98 4.03
CA THR A 74 -5.16 -0.63 3.92
C THR A 74 -4.32 -1.76 4.51
N HIS A 75 -3.51 -2.41 3.66
CA HIS A 75 -2.71 -3.57 4.07
C HIS A 75 -1.34 -3.61 3.38
N PHE A 76 -0.46 -4.41 3.95
CA PHE A 76 0.89 -4.71 3.47
C PHE A 76 0.92 -6.08 2.82
N ASP A 77 1.58 -6.19 1.65
CA ASP A 77 1.87 -7.46 0.99
C ASP A 77 3.34 -7.82 1.17
N ALA A 78 3.59 -8.99 1.75
CA ALA A 78 4.91 -9.59 1.82
C ALA A 78 5.18 -10.47 0.58
N PRO A 79 6.45 -10.73 0.21
CA PRO A 79 6.77 -11.46 -1.02
C PRO A 79 6.13 -12.84 -1.13
N VAL A 80 5.88 -13.53 0.00
CA VAL A 80 5.23 -14.85 0.02
C VAL A 80 3.78 -14.83 -0.47
N HIS A 81 3.16 -13.63 -0.51
CA HIS A 81 1.80 -13.45 -1.02
C HIS A 81 1.68 -13.93 -2.48
N TRP A 82 2.73 -13.78 -3.28
CA TRP A 82 2.68 -14.17 -4.68
C TRP A 82 3.61 -15.34 -5.00
N ILE A 83 3.21 -16.16 -5.99
CA ILE A 83 3.93 -17.37 -6.39
C ILE A 83 5.42 -17.12 -6.71
N THR A 84 5.76 -15.95 -7.25
CA THR A 84 7.13 -15.59 -7.61
C THR A 84 8.01 -15.21 -6.41
N GLY A 85 7.40 -14.86 -5.28
CA GLY A 85 8.09 -14.55 -4.02
C GLY A 85 8.12 -15.69 -3.01
N LYS A 86 7.41 -16.81 -3.27
CA LYS A 86 7.18 -17.90 -2.30
C LYS A 86 8.45 -18.52 -1.71
N ASP A 87 9.53 -18.58 -2.49
CA ASP A 87 10.79 -19.22 -2.09
C ASP A 87 11.89 -18.22 -1.71
N ARG A 88 11.54 -16.93 -1.58
CA ARG A 88 12.50 -15.89 -1.15
C ARG A 88 12.81 -16.03 0.34
N ALA A 89 14.01 -15.69 0.72
CA ALA A 89 14.36 -15.56 2.15
C ALA A 89 13.63 -14.36 2.75
N ASN A 90 13.20 -14.47 4.01
CA ASN A 90 12.50 -13.41 4.76
C ASN A 90 11.26 -12.88 4.04
N ASN A 91 10.48 -13.77 3.46
CA ASN A 91 9.37 -13.46 2.57
C ASN A 91 8.00 -13.29 3.26
N ALA A 92 7.86 -13.68 4.54
CA ALA A 92 6.62 -13.53 5.33
C ALA A 92 6.71 -12.35 6.30
N VAL A 93 5.58 -11.77 6.68
CA VAL A 93 5.54 -10.55 7.51
C VAL A 93 6.29 -10.66 8.84
N ASP A 94 6.37 -11.87 9.43
CA ASP A 94 7.12 -12.10 10.66
C ASP A 94 8.63 -12.23 10.46
N THR A 95 9.09 -12.41 9.22
CA THR A 95 10.50 -12.61 8.85
C THR A 95 11.09 -11.43 8.08
N VAL A 96 10.27 -10.53 7.53
CA VAL A 96 10.75 -9.27 6.91
C VAL A 96 11.61 -8.50 7.91
N PRO A 97 12.81 -8.02 7.50
CA PRO A 97 13.66 -7.24 8.39
C PRO A 97 12.95 -5.96 8.87
N PRO A 98 12.97 -5.64 10.19
CA PRO A 98 12.28 -4.45 10.71
C PRO A 98 12.72 -3.13 10.07
N ALA A 99 13.94 -3.05 9.56
CA ALA A 99 14.45 -1.88 8.85
C ALA A 99 13.68 -1.60 7.54
N ASP A 100 13.06 -2.61 6.95
CA ASP A 100 12.31 -2.48 5.70
C ASP A 100 10.89 -1.89 5.92
N PHE A 101 10.44 -1.75 7.16
CA PHE A 101 9.16 -1.10 7.47
C PHE A 101 9.26 0.43 7.57
N ILE A 102 10.45 0.99 7.45
CA ILE A 102 10.67 2.44 7.47
C ILE A 102 11.54 2.78 6.27
N ALA A 103 10.98 3.51 5.30
CA ALA A 103 11.69 3.85 4.07
C ALA A 103 11.28 5.22 3.52
N PRO A 104 12.16 5.90 2.76
CA PRO A 104 11.78 7.10 2.04
C PRO A 104 10.71 6.80 0.99
N ALA A 105 9.97 7.83 0.59
CA ALA A 105 8.97 7.70 -0.47
C ALA A 105 9.05 8.83 -1.49
N VAL A 106 8.61 8.51 -2.69
CA VAL A 106 8.29 9.46 -3.76
C VAL A 106 6.83 9.28 -4.15
N VAL A 107 6.16 10.38 -4.51
CA VAL A 107 4.77 10.35 -4.98
C VAL A 107 4.75 10.65 -6.47
N ILE A 108 4.27 9.70 -7.27
CA ILE A 108 4.02 9.88 -8.70
C ILE A 108 2.52 10.12 -8.85
N ASP A 109 2.15 11.31 -9.30
CA ASP A 109 0.75 11.73 -9.45
C ASP A 109 0.28 11.51 -10.89
N ILE A 110 -0.66 10.60 -11.06
CA ILE A 110 -1.38 10.33 -12.31
C ILE A 110 -2.90 10.53 -12.15
N SER A 111 -3.31 11.30 -11.15
CA SER A 111 -4.73 11.49 -10.82
C SER A 111 -5.55 12.10 -11.96
N GLN A 112 -4.94 13.00 -12.75
CA GLN A 112 -5.61 13.59 -13.92
C GLN A 112 -5.84 12.58 -15.03
N GLN A 113 -4.87 11.71 -15.30
CA GLN A 113 -4.98 10.64 -16.28
C GLN A 113 -6.04 9.64 -15.84
N CYS A 114 -6.05 9.25 -14.54
CA CYS A 114 -7.04 8.32 -13.97
C CYS A 114 -8.47 8.90 -13.92
N ALA A 115 -8.60 10.22 -13.86
CA ALA A 115 -9.91 10.88 -13.94
C ALA A 115 -10.48 10.82 -15.37
N ALA A 116 -9.62 10.80 -16.38
CA ALA A 116 -10.00 10.72 -17.80
C ALA A 116 -10.18 9.25 -18.25
N ASP A 117 -9.37 8.34 -17.72
CA ASP A 117 -9.35 6.91 -18.06
C ASP A 117 -9.15 6.08 -16.80
N PRO A 118 -10.17 5.33 -16.31
CA PRO A 118 -10.04 4.49 -15.13
C PRO A 118 -9.07 3.32 -15.30
N ASP A 119 -8.77 2.91 -16.54
CA ASP A 119 -7.80 1.85 -16.85
C ASP A 119 -6.41 2.39 -17.18
N TYR A 120 -6.13 3.66 -16.87
CA TYR A 120 -4.83 4.26 -17.15
C TYR A 120 -3.69 3.48 -16.50
N LEU A 121 -2.68 3.18 -17.30
CA LEU A 121 -1.46 2.51 -16.84
C LEU A 121 -0.31 3.51 -16.72
N LEU A 122 0.28 3.61 -15.51
CA LEU A 122 1.55 4.32 -15.33
C LEU A 122 2.60 3.78 -16.30
N THR A 123 3.23 4.67 -17.06
CA THR A 123 4.23 4.32 -18.07
C THR A 123 5.65 4.71 -17.63
N VAL A 124 6.66 4.18 -18.33
CA VAL A 124 8.06 4.64 -18.17
C VAL A 124 8.21 6.11 -18.55
N ALA A 125 7.40 6.60 -19.51
CA ALA A 125 7.42 8.01 -19.90
C ALA A 125 6.91 8.94 -18.78
N ASP A 126 5.88 8.53 -18.04
CA ASP A 126 5.40 9.28 -16.88
C ASP A 126 6.46 9.34 -15.78
N ILE A 127 7.14 8.22 -15.50
CA ILE A 127 8.25 8.17 -14.55
C ILE A 127 9.38 9.09 -15.00
N ALA A 128 9.74 9.08 -16.28
CA ALA A 128 10.80 9.93 -16.82
C ALA A 128 10.43 11.42 -16.75
N ALA A 129 9.16 11.76 -17.01
CA ALA A 129 8.67 13.13 -16.87
C ALA A 129 8.71 13.58 -15.41
N TRP A 130 8.31 12.73 -14.47
CA TRP A 130 8.41 12.98 -13.04
C TRP A 130 9.87 13.20 -12.60
N GLU A 131 10.80 12.35 -13.06
CA GLU A 131 12.23 12.47 -12.75
C GLU A 131 12.88 13.74 -13.35
N ALA A 132 12.40 14.20 -14.49
CA ALA A 132 12.88 15.45 -15.10
C ALA A 132 12.57 16.66 -14.21
N GLU A 133 11.49 16.63 -13.46
CA GLU A 133 11.06 17.72 -12.56
C GLU A 133 11.63 17.58 -11.15
N HIS A 134 11.66 16.36 -10.61
CA HIS A 134 11.94 16.10 -9.19
C HIS A 134 13.29 15.41 -8.92
N GLY A 135 14.01 15.05 -9.98
CA GLY A 135 15.26 14.30 -9.91
C GLY A 135 15.04 12.78 -9.90
N ARG A 136 16.13 12.04 -10.07
CA ARG A 136 16.10 10.57 -10.12
C ARG A 136 15.52 10.00 -8.83
N ILE A 137 14.62 9.03 -8.97
CA ILE A 137 14.06 8.26 -7.84
C ILE A 137 15.21 7.65 -7.02
N PRO A 138 15.31 7.96 -5.72
CA PRO A 138 16.35 7.37 -4.87
C PRO A 138 16.11 5.85 -4.70
N PRO A 139 17.17 5.01 -4.68
CA PRO A 139 17.00 3.59 -4.45
C PRO A 139 16.36 3.32 -3.08
N ARG A 140 15.66 2.20 -2.96
CA ARG A 140 14.96 1.79 -1.73
C ARG A 140 13.85 2.75 -1.29
N SER A 141 13.32 3.57 -2.21
CA SER A 141 12.13 4.39 -1.95
C SER A 141 10.84 3.62 -2.26
N TRP A 142 9.82 3.83 -1.45
CA TRP A 142 8.45 3.53 -1.81
C TRP A 142 8.03 4.37 -3.01
N ILE A 143 7.38 3.76 -3.97
CA ILE A 143 6.70 4.46 -5.07
C ILE A 143 5.23 4.58 -4.66
N MET A 144 4.80 5.78 -4.26
CA MET A 144 3.41 6.07 -3.92
C MET A 144 2.71 6.57 -5.18
N LEU A 145 1.84 5.74 -5.76
CA LEU A 145 1.10 6.05 -6.98
C LEU A 145 -0.21 6.74 -6.61
N ARG A 146 -0.23 8.06 -6.73
CA ARG A 146 -1.42 8.87 -6.49
C ARG A 146 -2.34 8.83 -7.71
N THR A 147 -3.57 8.41 -7.49
CA THR A 147 -4.64 8.29 -8.49
C THR A 147 -5.90 9.04 -8.12
N ASP A 148 -5.97 9.57 -6.88
CA ASP A 148 -7.17 10.10 -6.22
C ASP A 148 -8.32 9.06 -6.16
N TRP A 149 -8.00 7.78 -6.28
CA TRP A 149 -8.98 6.70 -6.24
C TRP A 149 -9.65 6.57 -4.88
N SER A 150 -8.91 6.83 -3.81
CA SER A 150 -9.39 6.81 -2.42
C SER A 150 -10.51 7.82 -2.12
N LYS A 151 -10.67 8.83 -2.99
CA LYS A 151 -11.72 9.87 -2.86
C LYS A 151 -13.08 9.45 -3.43
N ARG A 152 -13.15 8.26 -4.03
CA ARG A 152 -14.40 7.71 -4.60
C ARG A 152 -15.26 7.10 -3.49
N ASP A 153 -16.56 7.12 -3.69
CA ASP A 153 -17.47 6.35 -2.84
C ASP A 153 -17.29 4.84 -3.04
N VAL A 154 -17.86 4.04 -2.14
CA VAL A 154 -17.61 2.58 -2.07
C VAL A 154 -17.96 1.87 -3.39
N ASP A 155 -19.06 2.24 -4.04
CA ASP A 155 -19.48 1.59 -5.28
C ASP A 155 -18.53 1.94 -6.44
N ALA A 156 -18.15 3.21 -6.56
CA ALA A 156 -17.18 3.68 -7.55
C ALA A 156 -15.75 3.25 -7.26
N TYR A 157 -15.43 2.92 -6.01
CA TYR A 157 -14.10 2.47 -5.60
C TYR A 157 -13.76 1.09 -6.19
N THR A 158 -14.70 0.15 -6.19
CA THR A 158 -14.48 -1.18 -6.77
C THR A 158 -14.54 -1.17 -8.30
N ASN A 159 -15.29 -0.24 -8.88
CA ASN A 159 -15.48 0.00 -10.32
C ASN A 159 -15.52 -1.28 -11.17
N ARG A 160 -16.41 -2.22 -10.78
CA ARG A 160 -16.53 -3.53 -11.43
C ARG A 160 -17.59 -3.51 -12.54
N SER A 161 -17.25 -4.18 -13.63
CA SER A 161 -18.17 -4.52 -14.71
C SER A 161 -18.18 -6.04 -14.97
N GLU A 162 -18.80 -6.49 -16.06
CA GLU A 162 -18.94 -7.92 -16.39
C GLU A 162 -17.58 -8.60 -16.64
N ASP A 163 -16.61 -7.87 -17.17
CA ASP A 163 -15.25 -8.34 -17.51
C ASP A 163 -14.21 -8.10 -16.39
N GLY A 164 -14.62 -7.57 -15.24
CA GLY A 164 -13.76 -7.40 -14.08
C GLY A 164 -13.76 -5.99 -13.49
N ALA A 165 -12.72 -5.69 -12.74
CA ALA A 165 -12.50 -4.35 -12.19
C ALA A 165 -11.80 -3.46 -13.24
N HIS A 166 -12.15 -2.17 -13.26
CA HIS A 166 -11.54 -1.12 -14.08
C HIS A 166 -10.90 -0.10 -13.16
N THR A 167 -9.66 -0.36 -12.76
CA THR A 167 -8.88 0.48 -11.85
C THR A 167 -7.49 0.72 -12.41
N PRO A 168 -6.89 1.90 -12.19
CA PRO A 168 -5.57 2.22 -12.69
C PRO A 168 -4.49 1.41 -11.95
N GLY A 169 -3.32 1.32 -12.57
CA GLY A 169 -2.13 0.68 -12.00
C GLY A 169 -0.89 0.89 -12.87
N PRO A 170 0.21 0.19 -12.62
CA PRO A 170 1.40 0.30 -13.45
C PRO A 170 1.36 -0.64 -14.67
N SER A 171 1.98 -0.22 -15.77
CA SER A 171 2.31 -1.12 -16.88
C SER A 171 3.43 -2.09 -16.50
N ALA A 172 3.54 -3.20 -17.20
CA ALA A 172 4.60 -4.18 -16.97
C ALA A 172 6.00 -3.58 -17.15
N GLU A 173 6.17 -2.72 -18.16
CA GLU A 173 7.42 -2.02 -18.43
C GLU A 173 7.77 -1.04 -17.30
N ALA A 174 6.78 -0.31 -16.77
CA ALA A 174 6.98 0.61 -15.65
C ALA A 174 7.40 -0.16 -14.38
N VAL A 175 6.75 -1.27 -14.07
CA VAL A 175 7.15 -2.12 -12.93
C VAL A 175 8.56 -2.64 -13.10
N LYS A 176 8.89 -3.20 -14.27
CA LYS A 176 10.24 -3.69 -14.56
C LYS A 176 11.28 -2.58 -14.40
N PHE A 177 11.01 -1.39 -14.92
CA PHE A 177 11.89 -0.23 -14.80
C PHE A 177 12.09 0.19 -13.32
N LEU A 178 11.02 0.22 -12.52
CA LEU A 178 11.10 0.56 -11.10
C LEU A 178 11.92 -0.47 -10.31
N VAL A 179 11.77 -1.74 -10.61
CA VAL A 179 12.50 -2.82 -9.94
C VAL A 179 13.97 -2.83 -10.36
N ASP A 180 14.24 -2.89 -11.67
CA ASP A 180 15.58 -3.17 -12.20
C ASP A 180 16.47 -1.91 -12.23
N GLU A 181 15.87 -0.74 -12.54
CA GLU A 181 16.62 0.48 -12.80
C GLU A 181 16.56 1.49 -11.65
N ARG A 182 15.60 1.35 -10.74
CA ARG A 182 15.40 2.28 -9.62
C ARG A 182 15.57 1.61 -8.27
N ASP A 183 15.69 0.29 -8.22
CA ASP A 183 15.77 -0.48 -6.96
C ASP A 183 14.65 -0.06 -5.99
N ALA A 184 13.42 0.09 -6.51
CA ALA A 184 12.28 0.54 -5.73
C ALA A 184 12.03 -0.40 -4.54
N HIS A 185 11.70 0.14 -3.38
CA HIS A 185 11.40 -0.61 -2.16
C HIS A 185 10.11 -1.40 -2.26
N GLY A 186 9.11 -0.81 -2.89
CA GLY A 186 7.79 -1.35 -3.11
C GLY A 186 6.89 -0.35 -3.82
N LEU A 187 5.65 -0.75 -4.04
CA LEU A 187 4.60 0.06 -4.64
C LEU A 187 3.45 0.28 -3.65
N GLY A 188 3.07 1.53 -3.41
CA GLY A 188 1.89 1.91 -2.65
C GLY A 188 0.83 2.51 -3.55
N VAL A 189 -0.42 2.05 -3.44
CA VAL A 189 -1.55 2.44 -4.30
C VAL A 189 -2.80 2.77 -3.49
N GLU A 190 -3.70 3.56 -4.06
CA GLU A 190 -5.00 3.89 -3.48
C GLU A 190 -6.09 2.88 -3.87
N THR A 191 -5.81 1.97 -4.79
CA THR A 191 -6.74 0.96 -5.31
C THR A 191 -6.72 -0.33 -4.48
N ILE A 192 -7.71 -1.22 -4.71
CA ILE A 192 -7.65 -2.63 -4.30
C ILE A 192 -6.75 -3.35 -5.31
N GLY A 193 -5.59 -3.81 -4.86
CA GLY A 193 -4.57 -4.40 -5.72
C GLY A 193 -3.51 -3.39 -6.15
N THR A 194 -2.22 -3.80 -6.07
CA THR A 194 -1.10 -3.03 -6.60
C THR A 194 -1.05 -3.03 -8.12
N ASP A 195 -1.75 -3.95 -8.76
CA ASP A 195 -1.94 -4.01 -10.22
C ASP A 195 -3.21 -3.30 -10.66
N ALA A 196 -3.27 -2.92 -11.93
CA ALA A 196 -4.47 -2.43 -12.58
C ALA A 196 -5.58 -3.49 -12.59
N GLY A 197 -6.85 -3.08 -12.62
CA GLY A 197 -7.99 -3.99 -12.62
C GLY A 197 -7.97 -5.02 -13.75
N GLN A 198 -7.49 -4.63 -14.92
CA GLN A 198 -7.35 -5.48 -16.11
C GLN A 198 -5.95 -6.11 -16.26
N ALA A 199 -5.15 -6.16 -15.20
CA ALA A 199 -3.76 -6.62 -15.27
C ALA A 199 -3.58 -8.12 -15.60
N HIS A 200 -4.65 -8.90 -15.57
CA HIS A 200 -4.64 -10.28 -16.05
C HIS A 200 -4.39 -10.38 -17.57
N LEU A 201 -4.61 -9.29 -18.31
CA LEU A 201 -4.35 -9.19 -19.76
C LEU A 201 -2.93 -8.74 -20.08
N LEU A 202 -2.13 -8.35 -19.09
CA LEU A 202 -0.75 -7.90 -19.29
C LEU A 202 0.24 -9.08 -19.36
N GLU A 203 1.45 -8.83 -19.85
CA GLU A 203 2.54 -9.81 -19.89
C GLU A 203 3.79 -9.25 -19.18
N PRO A 204 4.23 -9.83 -18.04
CA PRO A 204 3.54 -10.90 -17.32
C PRO A 204 2.20 -10.44 -16.73
N ALA A 205 1.26 -11.37 -16.56
CA ALA A 205 0.01 -11.06 -15.86
C ALA A 205 0.31 -10.60 -14.43
N TYR A 206 -0.45 -9.59 -13.96
CA TYR A 206 -0.27 -8.97 -12.65
C TYR A 206 1.18 -8.54 -12.40
N PRO A 207 1.74 -7.63 -13.23
CA PRO A 207 3.16 -7.31 -13.24
C PRO A 207 3.68 -6.76 -11.90
N ALA A 208 2.88 -5.98 -11.16
CA ALA A 208 3.30 -5.46 -9.87
C ALA A 208 3.51 -6.62 -8.85
N HIS A 209 2.52 -7.49 -8.68
CA HIS A 209 2.69 -8.67 -7.82
C HIS A 209 3.81 -9.56 -8.34
N THR A 210 3.83 -9.84 -9.65
CA THR A 210 4.79 -10.79 -10.24
C THR A 210 6.23 -10.33 -10.08
N LEU A 211 6.55 -9.07 -10.38
CA LEU A 211 7.92 -8.59 -10.45
C LEU A 211 8.44 -8.04 -9.11
N PHE A 212 7.62 -7.27 -8.35
CA PHE A 212 8.05 -6.78 -7.04
C PHE A 212 8.30 -7.94 -6.06
N HIS A 213 7.37 -8.89 -5.96
CA HIS A 213 7.54 -10.02 -5.05
C HIS A 213 8.67 -10.97 -5.49
N ALA A 214 8.87 -11.17 -6.80
CA ALA A 214 10.05 -11.88 -7.31
C ALA A 214 11.36 -11.21 -6.89
N ALA A 215 11.39 -9.90 -6.80
CA ALA A 215 12.55 -9.13 -6.33
C ALA A 215 12.65 -9.05 -4.80
N GLY A 216 11.71 -9.65 -4.05
CA GLY A 216 11.64 -9.55 -2.58
C GLY A 216 11.21 -8.15 -2.11
N ARG A 217 10.38 -7.47 -2.89
CA ARG A 217 9.82 -6.14 -2.62
C ARG A 217 8.35 -6.25 -2.21
N TYR A 218 7.78 -5.14 -1.77
CA TYR A 218 6.55 -5.09 -0.99
C TYR A 218 5.44 -4.32 -1.72
N GLY A 219 4.19 -4.57 -1.29
CA GLY A 219 2.99 -3.83 -1.70
C GLY A 219 2.34 -3.11 -0.52
N LEU A 220 1.76 -1.93 -0.77
CA LEU A 220 0.80 -1.27 0.10
C LEU A 220 -0.44 -0.94 -0.72
N GLN A 221 -1.60 -1.34 -0.24
CA GLN A 221 -2.85 -1.19 -0.97
C GLN A 221 -3.88 -0.39 -0.17
N CYS A 222 -4.89 0.12 -0.87
CA CYS A 222 -5.99 0.90 -0.27
C CYS A 222 -5.48 2.06 0.59
N LEU A 223 -4.44 2.77 0.13
CA LEU A 223 -3.96 3.99 0.77
C LEU A 223 -4.95 5.13 0.55
N GLU A 224 -4.88 6.14 1.41
CA GLU A 224 -5.57 7.42 1.24
C GLU A 224 -4.63 8.60 1.52
N ASN A 225 -5.10 9.82 1.22
CA ASN A 225 -4.37 11.05 1.54
C ASN A 225 -2.99 11.19 0.85
N LEU A 226 -2.74 10.51 -0.27
CA LEU A 226 -1.48 10.67 -1.02
C LEU A 226 -1.32 12.08 -1.59
N ASP A 227 -2.41 12.83 -1.77
CA ASP A 227 -2.42 14.24 -2.17
C ASP A 227 -1.86 15.19 -1.10
N GLN A 228 -1.72 14.73 0.15
CA GLN A 228 -1.12 15.50 1.24
C GLN A 228 0.40 15.32 1.33
N LEU A 229 0.98 14.45 0.53
CA LEU A 229 2.42 14.19 0.51
C LEU A 229 3.11 15.06 -0.55
N PRO A 230 4.34 15.55 -0.28
CA PRO A 230 5.17 16.16 -1.30
C PRO A 230 5.64 15.09 -2.31
N PRO A 231 6.04 15.49 -3.53
CA PRO A 231 6.59 14.56 -4.52
C PRO A 231 7.81 13.77 -4.01
N THR A 232 8.60 14.38 -3.13
CA THR A 232 9.80 13.78 -2.50
C THR A 232 9.92 14.21 -1.04
N GLY A 233 10.70 13.46 -0.24
CA GLY A 233 11.05 13.85 1.13
C GLY A 233 10.15 13.29 2.22
N ALA A 234 9.13 12.52 1.88
CA ALA A 234 8.35 11.77 2.87
C ALA A 234 9.10 10.52 3.35
N VAL A 235 8.85 10.12 4.61
CA VAL A 235 9.30 8.84 5.17
C VAL A 235 8.07 8.05 5.61
N ILE A 236 7.95 6.83 5.12
CA ILE A 236 6.81 5.94 5.37
C ILE A 236 7.14 4.96 6.49
N PHE A 237 6.19 4.79 7.40
CA PHE A 237 6.12 3.73 8.40
C PHE A 237 5.01 2.77 8.01
N SER A 238 5.35 1.51 7.72
CA SER A 238 4.45 0.49 7.18
C SER A 238 4.62 -0.86 7.88
N ALA A 239 4.63 -0.88 9.21
CA ALA A 239 4.85 -2.11 9.98
C ALA A 239 3.53 -2.92 10.14
N PRO A 240 3.39 -4.08 9.47
CA PRO A 240 2.22 -4.96 9.60
C PRO A 240 2.20 -5.68 10.95
N LEU A 241 1.09 -6.34 11.27
CA LEU A 241 1.04 -7.29 12.38
C LEU A 241 2.04 -8.42 12.15
N LYS A 242 2.79 -8.78 13.19
CA LYS A 242 3.80 -9.84 13.10
C LYS A 242 3.16 -11.22 13.17
N ILE A 243 2.42 -11.60 12.14
CA ILE A 243 1.73 -12.88 12.02
C ILE A 243 2.73 -13.93 11.53
N LYS A 244 2.86 -15.03 12.25
CA LYS A 244 3.78 -16.12 11.87
C LYS A 244 3.40 -16.70 10.50
N GLY A 245 4.31 -16.58 9.53
CA GLY A 245 4.11 -17.05 8.17
C GLY A 245 3.04 -16.27 7.40
N GLY A 246 2.59 -15.11 7.88
CA GLY A 246 1.56 -14.30 7.24
C GLY A 246 2.02 -13.75 5.89
N SER A 247 1.11 -13.74 4.91
CA SER A 247 1.36 -13.25 3.56
C SER A 247 1.20 -11.73 3.46
N GLY A 248 0.46 -11.15 4.38
CA GLY A 248 0.19 -9.73 4.51
C GLY A 248 -0.47 -9.40 5.84
N SER A 249 -0.87 -8.17 6.03
CA SER A 249 -1.67 -7.76 7.19
C SER A 249 -2.24 -6.36 7.00
N PRO A 250 -3.49 -6.12 7.43
CA PRO A 250 -3.95 -4.75 7.69
C PRO A 250 -2.97 -4.05 8.63
N LEU A 251 -2.74 -2.76 8.39
CA LEU A 251 -1.82 -1.96 9.18
C LEU A 251 -2.27 -0.49 9.19
N ARG A 252 -1.64 0.32 10.02
CA ARG A 252 -1.71 1.77 9.91
C ARG A 252 -0.45 2.30 9.26
N VAL A 253 -0.61 2.85 8.05
CA VAL A 253 0.48 3.48 7.30
C VAL A 253 0.56 4.95 7.67
N LEU A 254 1.72 5.38 8.12
CA LEU A 254 1.97 6.77 8.49
C LEU A 254 3.09 7.34 7.64
N ALA A 255 2.95 8.59 7.21
CA ALA A 255 4.01 9.34 6.56
C ALA A 255 4.48 10.49 7.45
N LEU A 256 5.80 10.62 7.61
CA LEU A 256 6.40 11.84 8.15
C LEU A 256 6.76 12.76 6.99
N VAL A 257 6.34 14.03 7.07
CA VAL A 257 6.62 15.06 6.07
C VAL A 257 7.10 16.33 6.79
N GLY A 258 8.13 16.97 6.23
CA GLY A 258 8.56 18.30 6.69
C GLY A 258 7.57 19.37 6.23
N GLU A 259 7.44 20.46 7.01
CA GLU A 259 6.73 21.67 6.61
C GLU A 259 7.54 22.49 5.59
#